data_8b8105926b5f6de3763daf0b1673ae82
#
_entry.id   8b8105926b5f6de3763daf0b1673ae82
#
_cell.length_a   1.000
_cell.length_b   1.000
_cell.length_c   1.000
_cell.angle_alpha   90.00
_cell.angle_beta   90.00
_cell.angle_gamma   90.00
#
_symmetry.space_group_name_H-M   'P 1'
#
loop_
_entity.id
_entity.type
_entity.pdbx_description
1 polymer ?
#
loop_
_entity_poly.entity_id
_entity_poly.type
_entity_poly.pdbx_seq_one_letter_code
_entity_poly.pdbx_strand_id
1 'polypeptide(L)'
;MTIGKNIAQLRRDSGMTQEQLAEHLCVSAQSVSKWENETTMPDIMLLPTIAGCFGVTVDELYGGKKPEPACEPVDYDKIPEMLYDSVIDLTNRGWVSTVSGKDIGEENARMKAYLESDHGVKTATFSNEGGAVIATAEIGLIHRGKPKADGLTGEAIGRVLAVLAEEPVRKVFAYETEHPTEFLTAAYASKKCGISREEAEDALEKLTDIHVNYPKDVMVDEDMPLKMYSLDSGELVMYVLMILKTAKLMADHEQHYYNYRGSYNSLWMK
;
A
#
# COMPACT_ATOMS: atom_id res chain seq x y z
N MET A 1 -14.54 7.93 39.60
CA MET A 1 -15.89 7.35 39.73
C MET A 1 -15.71 5.93 40.20
N THR A 2 -16.65 5.42 40.98
CA THR A 2 -16.61 4.03 41.46
C THR A 2 -17.34 3.12 40.47
N ILE A 3 -17.07 1.82 40.49
CA ILE A 3 -17.66 0.84 39.59
C ILE A 3 -19.20 0.86 39.64
N GLY A 4 -19.81 1.02 40.83
CA GLY A 4 -21.26 1.07 40.98
C GLY A 4 -21.88 2.29 40.28
N LYS A 5 -21.25 3.46 40.39
CA LYS A 5 -21.70 4.68 39.68
C LYS A 5 -21.55 4.56 38.17
N ASN A 6 -20.48 3.91 37.71
CA ASN A 6 -20.27 3.68 36.28
C ASN A 6 -21.35 2.71 35.73
N ILE A 7 -21.65 1.62 36.42
CA ILE A 7 -22.74 0.71 36.05
C ILE A 7 -24.06 1.46 35.96
N ALA A 8 -24.38 2.29 36.99
CA ALA A 8 -25.61 3.08 37.00
C ALA A 8 -25.68 4.08 35.83
N GLN A 9 -24.56 4.67 35.45
CA GLN A 9 -24.49 5.57 34.31
C GLN A 9 -24.69 4.83 32.98
N LEU A 10 -23.93 3.75 32.74
CA LEU A 10 -24.04 2.93 31.53
C LEU A 10 -25.45 2.37 31.33
N ARG A 11 -26.09 1.91 32.41
CA ARG A 11 -27.47 1.43 32.36
C ARG A 11 -28.44 2.54 31.92
N ARG A 12 -28.31 3.74 32.51
CA ARG A 12 -29.15 4.89 32.11
C ARG A 12 -28.93 5.31 30.68
N ASP A 13 -27.69 5.36 30.26
CA ASP A 13 -27.33 5.71 28.91
C ASP A 13 -27.86 4.70 27.87
N SER A 14 -28.00 3.43 28.30
CA SER A 14 -28.63 2.36 27.52
C SER A 14 -30.17 2.33 27.64
N GLY A 15 -30.78 3.25 28.41
CA GLY A 15 -32.21 3.33 28.60
C GLY A 15 -32.83 2.18 29.40
N MET A 16 -32.03 1.43 30.18
CA MET A 16 -32.48 0.26 30.90
C MET A 16 -32.93 0.61 32.31
N THR A 17 -33.95 -0.12 32.87
CA THR A 17 -34.27 -0.11 34.29
C THR A 17 -33.34 -1.05 35.06
N GLN A 18 -33.33 -0.94 36.40
CA GLN A 18 -32.53 -1.87 37.23
C GLN A 18 -33.05 -3.33 37.11
N GLU A 19 -34.35 -3.51 36.92
CA GLU A 19 -34.97 -4.81 36.69
C GLU A 19 -34.54 -5.42 35.37
N GLN A 20 -34.50 -4.62 34.31
CA GLN A 20 -34.04 -5.08 32.98
C GLN A 20 -32.58 -5.48 32.97
N LEU A 21 -31.70 -4.70 33.62
CA LEU A 21 -30.30 -5.06 33.80
C LEU A 21 -30.15 -6.35 34.63
N ALA A 22 -30.92 -6.49 35.70
CA ALA A 22 -30.89 -7.67 36.53
C ALA A 22 -31.33 -8.93 35.77
N GLU A 23 -32.33 -8.83 34.91
CA GLU A 23 -32.79 -9.93 34.04
C GLU A 23 -31.69 -10.33 33.06
N HIS A 24 -31.04 -9.38 32.41
CA HIS A 24 -29.92 -9.66 31.49
C HIS A 24 -28.74 -10.34 32.14
N LEU A 25 -28.46 -10.00 33.41
CA LEU A 25 -27.36 -10.56 34.19
C LEU A 25 -27.74 -11.80 34.99
N CYS A 26 -29.00 -12.25 34.94
CA CYS A 26 -29.55 -13.37 35.74
C CYS A 26 -29.33 -13.16 37.27
N VAL A 27 -29.50 -11.92 37.73
CA VAL A 27 -29.41 -11.57 39.17
C VAL A 27 -30.69 -10.91 39.68
N SER A 28 -30.80 -10.61 40.97
CA SER A 28 -31.93 -9.87 41.48
C SER A 28 -31.80 -8.36 41.24
N ALA A 29 -32.89 -7.63 40.99
CA ALA A 29 -32.91 -6.17 40.92
C ALA A 29 -32.34 -5.52 42.19
N GLN A 30 -32.52 -6.17 43.34
CA GLN A 30 -31.96 -5.73 44.62
C GLN A 30 -30.41 -5.78 44.60
N SER A 31 -29.80 -6.76 43.92
CA SER A 31 -28.35 -6.85 43.74
C SER A 31 -27.83 -5.66 42.90
N VAL A 32 -28.47 -5.38 41.78
CA VAL A 32 -28.12 -4.22 40.91
C VAL A 32 -28.24 -2.92 41.72
N SER A 33 -29.35 -2.74 42.45
CA SER A 33 -29.55 -1.57 43.30
C SER A 33 -28.46 -1.40 44.36
N LYS A 34 -28.02 -2.50 45.01
CA LYS A 34 -26.93 -2.48 45.99
C LYS A 34 -25.59 -2.10 45.36
N TRP A 35 -25.32 -2.56 44.13
CA TRP A 35 -24.08 -2.20 43.40
C TRP A 35 -24.09 -0.70 43.07
N GLU A 36 -25.18 -0.19 42.48
CA GLU A 36 -25.32 1.21 42.09
C GLU A 36 -25.26 2.18 43.30
N ASN A 37 -25.76 1.73 44.47
CA ASN A 37 -25.69 2.47 45.72
C ASN A 37 -24.39 2.21 46.51
N GLU A 38 -23.43 1.47 45.94
CA GLU A 38 -22.12 1.18 46.53
C GLU A 38 -22.20 0.42 47.89
N THR A 39 -23.33 -0.25 48.15
CA THR A 39 -23.51 -1.06 49.37
C THR A 39 -22.76 -2.39 49.26
N THR A 40 -22.71 -2.95 48.08
CA THR A 40 -21.94 -4.16 47.72
C THR A 40 -21.31 -3.99 46.33
N MET A 41 -20.31 -4.81 46.03
CA MET A 41 -19.72 -4.87 44.68
C MET A 41 -20.27 -6.08 43.92
N PRO A 42 -20.33 -6.01 42.57
CA PRO A 42 -20.56 -7.20 41.76
C PRO A 42 -19.47 -8.25 41.98
N ASP A 43 -19.83 -9.52 41.82
CA ASP A 43 -18.86 -10.60 41.80
C ASP A 43 -17.89 -10.40 40.63
N ILE A 44 -16.61 -10.65 40.85
CA ILE A 44 -15.56 -10.51 39.85
C ILE A 44 -15.85 -11.34 38.60
N MET A 45 -16.51 -12.48 38.75
CA MET A 45 -16.89 -13.35 37.63
C MET A 45 -18.02 -12.78 36.78
N LEU A 46 -18.81 -11.83 37.32
CA LEU A 46 -19.86 -11.13 36.58
C LEU A 46 -19.36 -9.90 35.81
N LEU A 47 -18.20 -9.38 36.15
CA LEU A 47 -17.67 -8.15 35.49
C LEU A 47 -17.55 -8.26 33.98
N PRO A 48 -17.05 -9.36 33.37
CA PRO A 48 -17.02 -9.52 31.92
C PRO A 48 -18.42 -9.51 31.28
N THR A 49 -19.42 -10.12 31.96
CA THR A 49 -20.80 -10.15 31.49
C THR A 49 -21.45 -8.77 31.57
N ILE A 50 -21.19 -8.01 32.63
CA ILE A 50 -21.66 -6.62 32.79
C ILE A 50 -21.03 -5.74 31.70
N ALA A 51 -19.72 -5.87 31.49
CA ALA A 51 -18.99 -5.14 30.46
C ALA A 51 -19.53 -5.46 29.06
N GLY A 52 -19.76 -6.73 28.75
CA GLY A 52 -20.35 -7.19 27.52
C GLY A 52 -21.79 -6.69 27.29
N CYS A 53 -22.59 -6.59 28.31
CA CYS A 53 -23.96 -6.03 28.25
C CYS A 53 -23.97 -4.58 27.74
N PHE A 54 -22.97 -3.80 28.08
CA PHE A 54 -22.84 -2.39 27.72
C PHE A 54 -21.86 -2.14 26.57
N GLY A 55 -21.21 -3.17 26.01
CA GLY A 55 -20.23 -3.01 24.93
C GLY A 55 -18.97 -2.25 25.36
N VAL A 56 -18.59 -2.34 26.64
CA VAL A 56 -17.41 -1.70 27.23
C VAL A 56 -16.40 -2.75 27.72
N THR A 57 -15.18 -2.34 28.03
CA THR A 57 -14.20 -3.20 28.69
C THR A 57 -14.40 -3.22 30.20
N VAL A 58 -13.85 -4.22 30.89
CA VAL A 58 -13.86 -4.27 32.35
C VAL A 58 -13.14 -3.05 32.94
N ASP A 59 -12.06 -2.58 32.33
CA ASP A 59 -11.36 -1.39 32.78
C ASP A 59 -12.23 -0.13 32.70
N GLU A 60 -13.08 -0.02 31.67
CA GLU A 60 -14.04 1.07 31.56
C GLU A 60 -15.12 1.02 32.64
N LEU A 61 -15.52 -0.18 33.11
CA LEU A 61 -16.39 -0.30 34.28
C LEU A 61 -15.75 0.29 35.56
N TYR A 62 -14.43 0.26 35.66
CA TYR A 62 -13.67 0.90 36.74
C TYR A 62 -13.36 2.38 36.48
N GLY A 63 -13.86 2.94 35.38
CA GLY A 63 -13.61 4.33 35.00
C GLY A 63 -12.27 4.53 34.30
N GLY A 64 -11.66 3.46 33.84
CA GLY A 64 -10.55 3.49 32.91
C GLY A 64 -10.98 4.12 31.57
N LYS A 65 -10.09 4.81 30.91
CA LYS A 65 -10.35 5.25 29.55
C LYS A 65 -10.29 4.02 28.63
N LYS A 66 -11.13 4.03 27.61
CA LYS A 66 -10.99 3.06 26.51
C LYS A 66 -9.52 3.07 26.07
N PRO A 67 -8.84 1.91 26.05
CA PRO A 67 -7.49 1.89 25.53
C PRO A 67 -7.55 2.50 24.12
N GLU A 68 -6.81 3.58 23.91
CA GLU A 68 -6.61 4.07 22.56
C GLU A 68 -6.03 2.90 21.77
N PRO A 69 -6.52 2.64 20.54
CA PRO A 69 -5.93 1.60 19.71
C PRO A 69 -4.42 1.83 19.68
N ALA A 70 -3.64 0.79 19.94
CA ALA A 70 -2.18 0.87 20.06
C ALA A 70 -1.51 1.48 18.82
N CYS A 71 -2.25 1.57 17.71
CA CYS A 71 -1.96 2.34 16.52
C CYS A 71 -3.29 2.72 15.84
N GLU A 72 -3.33 3.87 15.18
CA GLU A 72 -4.43 4.17 14.27
C GLU A 72 -4.52 3.09 13.19
N PRO A 73 -5.74 2.71 12.74
CA PRO A 73 -5.89 1.80 11.63
C PRO A 73 -5.11 2.34 10.43
N VAL A 74 -4.24 1.52 9.86
CA VAL A 74 -3.47 1.89 8.68
C VAL A 74 -4.45 1.99 7.51
N ASP A 75 -4.54 3.18 6.92
CA ASP A 75 -5.21 3.40 5.65
C ASP A 75 -4.26 2.94 4.53
N TYR A 76 -4.49 1.73 4.04
CA TYR A 76 -3.62 1.11 3.04
C TYR A 76 -3.56 1.90 1.72
N ASP A 77 -4.60 2.63 1.37
CA ASP A 77 -4.65 3.45 0.16
C ASP A 77 -3.71 4.66 0.24
N LYS A 78 -3.38 5.09 1.46
CA LYS A 78 -2.43 6.19 1.71
C LYS A 78 -0.97 5.76 1.89
N ILE A 79 -0.69 4.46 1.98
CA ILE A 79 0.69 4.00 2.17
C ILE A 79 1.65 4.54 1.10
N PRO A 80 1.33 4.50 -0.21
CA PRO A 80 2.23 5.05 -1.23
C PRO A 80 2.56 6.53 -1.01
N GLU A 81 1.55 7.34 -0.68
CA GLU A 81 1.71 8.77 -0.39
C GLU A 81 2.57 9.00 0.87
N MET A 82 2.29 8.27 1.95
CA MET A 82 3.06 8.35 3.19
C MET A 82 4.53 7.98 3.00
N LEU A 83 4.81 6.95 2.18
CA LEU A 83 6.17 6.54 1.87
C LEU A 83 6.87 7.59 1.00
N TYR A 84 6.18 8.15 0.02
CA TYR A 84 6.68 9.23 -0.82
C TYR A 84 7.05 10.47 0.01
N ASP A 85 6.15 10.93 0.87
CA ASP A 85 6.39 12.05 1.79
C ASP A 85 7.56 11.75 2.74
N SER A 86 7.70 10.51 3.22
CA SER A 86 8.82 10.09 4.05
C SER A 86 10.15 10.17 3.31
N VAL A 87 10.19 9.79 2.04
CA VAL A 87 11.41 9.90 1.21
C VAL A 87 11.79 11.36 1.00
N ILE A 88 10.83 12.22 0.72
CA ILE A 88 11.06 13.66 0.57
C ILE A 88 11.59 14.27 1.88
N ASP A 89 10.95 13.95 3.01
CA ASP A 89 11.38 14.44 4.33
C ASP A 89 12.80 14.00 4.65
N LEU A 90 13.13 12.72 4.49
CA LEU A 90 14.48 12.19 4.76
C LEU A 90 15.52 12.81 3.84
N THR A 91 15.21 13.02 2.56
CA THR A 91 16.10 13.66 1.59
C THR A 91 16.38 15.10 2.00
N ASN A 92 15.35 15.85 2.38
CA ASN A 92 15.51 17.25 2.80
C ASN A 92 16.18 17.39 4.16
N ARG A 93 15.89 16.54 5.15
CA ARG A 93 16.58 16.58 6.45
C ARG A 93 18.08 16.42 6.31
N GLY A 94 18.50 15.54 5.41
CA GLY A 94 19.91 15.40 5.09
C GLY A 94 20.52 16.69 4.51
N TRP A 95 19.78 17.42 3.68
CA TRP A 95 20.25 18.69 3.08
C TRP A 95 20.13 19.87 4.03
N VAL A 96 19.00 20.02 4.73
CA VAL A 96 18.75 21.12 5.67
C VAL A 96 19.67 21.04 6.88
N SER A 97 20.11 19.85 7.30
CA SER A 97 21.11 19.70 8.37
C SER A 97 22.46 20.36 8.04
N THR A 98 22.74 20.58 6.75
CA THR A 98 23.96 21.25 6.27
C THR A 98 23.78 22.74 5.98
N VAL A 99 22.53 23.21 5.87
CA VAL A 99 22.18 24.60 5.56
C VAL A 99 21.29 25.13 6.69
N SER A 100 21.88 25.78 7.67
CA SER A 100 21.17 26.27 8.86
C SER A 100 20.08 27.30 8.52
N GLY A 101 18.93 27.20 9.19
CA GLY A 101 17.91 28.23 9.27
C GLY A 101 16.70 28.08 8.35
N LYS A 102 16.53 26.95 7.63
CA LYS A 102 15.35 26.70 6.82
C LYS A 102 14.33 25.80 7.55
N ASP A 103 13.05 26.10 7.36
CA ASP A 103 11.97 25.24 7.84
C ASP A 103 11.87 23.98 6.98
N ILE A 104 11.84 22.81 7.63
CA ILE A 104 11.81 21.51 6.94
C ILE A 104 10.49 21.30 6.21
N GLY A 105 9.38 21.76 6.76
CA GLY A 105 8.06 21.62 6.17
C GLY A 105 7.93 22.44 4.87
N GLU A 106 8.46 23.67 4.86
CA GLU A 106 8.49 24.50 3.66
C GLU A 106 9.36 23.88 2.56
N GLU A 107 10.53 23.33 2.90
CA GLU A 107 11.41 22.67 1.93
C GLU A 107 10.82 21.35 1.42
N ASN A 108 10.09 20.59 2.25
CA ASN A 108 9.36 19.40 1.82
C ASN A 108 8.27 19.75 0.81
N ALA A 109 7.44 20.74 1.11
CA ALA A 109 6.40 21.22 0.21
C ALA A 109 6.96 21.73 -1.12
N ARG A 110 8.07 22.45 -1.07
CA ARG A 110 8.76 22.96 -2.26
C ARG A 110 9.34 21.82 -3.10
N MET A 111 9.97 20.82 -2.50
CA MET A 111 10.50 19.65 -3.21
C MET A 111 9.38 18.84 -3.85
N LYS A 112 8.28 18.59 -3.12
CA LYS A 112 7.11 17.88 -3.65
C LYS A 112 6.54 18.61 -4.88
N ALA A 113 6.28 19.91 -4.77
CA ALA A 113 5.81 20.72 -5.90
C ALA A 113 6.79 20.72 -7.08
N TYR A 114 8.10 20.68 -6.81
CA TYR A 114 9.11 20.58 -7.87
C TYR A 114 9.07 19.21 -8.55
N LEU A 115 8.97 18.11 -7.82
CA LEU A 115 8.91 16.75 -8.37
C LEU A 115 7.64 16.53 -9.20
N GLU A 116 6.53 17.14 -8.80
CA GLU A 116 5.22 17.03 -9.45
C GLU A 116 4.99 18.03 -10.60
N SER A 117 5.92 18.96 -10.84
CA SER A 117 5.76 19.97 -11.89
C SER A 117 6.01 19.40 -13.30
N ASP A 118 5.36 19.96 -14.33
CA ASP A 118 5.36 19.51 -15.74
C ASP A 118 6.71 19.62 -16.50
N HIS A 119 7.82 19.87 -15.85
CA HIS A 119 9.10 20.17 -16.50
C HIS A 119 10.07 18.98 -16.37
N GLY A 120 9.92 17.97 -17.21
CA GLY A 120 10.86 16.83 -17.32
C GLY A 120 10.83 15.85 -16.14
N VAL A 121 11.64 14.81 -16.22
CA VAL A 121 11.75 13.80 -15.15
C VAL A 121 12.58 14.32 -14.00
N LYS A 122 12.02 14.34 -12.81
CA LYS A 122 12.67 14.79 -11.59
C LYS A 122 12.74 13.69 -10.57
N THR A 123 13.89 13.58 -9.94
CA THR A 123 14.19 12.49 -9.02
C THR A 123 14.76 13.06 -7.71
N ALA A 124 14.17 12.66 -6.59
CA ALA A 124 14.80 12.80 -5.28
C ALA A 124 15.58 11.52 -4.98
N THR A 125 16.86 11.66 -4.66
CA THR A 125 17.72 10.50 -4.38
C THR A 125 18.46 10.70 -3.07
N PHE A 126 18.37 9.69 -2.21
CA PHE A 126 19.18 9.58 -1.01
C PHE A 126 19.98 8.28 -1.07
N SER A 127 21.27 8.31 -0.75
CA SER A 127 22.08 7.10 -0.69
C SER A 127 23.14 7.17 0.42
N ASN A 128 23.37 6.03 1.09
CA ASN A 128 24.43 5.85 2.08
C ASN A 128 24.90 4.37 2.09
N GLU A 129 25.73 3.99 3.06
CA GLU A 129 26.21 2.60 3.18
C GLU A 129 25.10 1.57 3.44
N GLY A 130 23.94 1.99 3.96
CA GLY A 130 22.77 1.14 4.22
C GLY A 130 21.89 0.91 2.99
N GLY A 131 22.10 1.65 1.90
CA GLY A 131 21.32 1.51 0.68
C GLY A 131 21.05 2.81 -0.06
N ALA A 132 20.09 2.77 -0.95
CA ALA A 132 19.63 3.92 -1.72
C ALA A 132 18.10 3.97 -1.78
N VAL A 133 17.55 5.17 -1.82
CA VAL A 133 16.13 5.44 -2.08
C VAL A 133 16.05 6.44 -3.22
N ILE A 134 15.22 6.15 -4.19
CA ILE A 134 14.95 7.01 -5.34
C ILE A 134 13.45 7.20 -5.41
N ALA A 135 13.00 8.44 -5.51
CA ALA A 135 11.60 8.76 -5.70
C ALA A 135 11.42 9.77 -6.84
N THR A 136 10.40 9.55 -7.64
CA THR A 136 9.83 10.49 -8.62
C THR A 136 8.37 10.73 -8.26
N ALA A 137 7.65 11.57 -9.00
CA ALA A 137 6.21 11.76 -8.80
C ALA A 137 5.38 10.45 -8.91
N GLU A 138 5.89 9.44 -9.63
CA GLU A 138 5.13 8.21 -9.91
C GLU A 138 5.75 6.94 -9.30
N ILE A 139 7.05 6.95 -9.00
CA ILE A 139 7.80 5.75 -8.65
C ILE A 139 8.67 5.98 -7.41
N GLY A 140 8.62 5.04 -6.46
CA GLY A 140 9.60 4.91 -5.40
C GLY A 140 10.37 3.60 -5.51
N LEU A 141 11.70 3.66 -5.46
CA LEU A 141 12.58 2.50 -5.45
C LEU A 141 13.44 2.51 -4.20
N ILE A 142 13.54 1.38 -3.53
CA ILE A 142 14.37 1.21 -2.34
C ILE A 142 15.35 0.06 -2.59
N HIS A 143 16.65 0.36 -2.47
CA HIS A 143 17.69 -0.65 -2.47
C HIS A 143 18.32 -0.74 -1.07
N ARG A 144 18.34 -1.92 -0.47
CA ARG A 144 18.94 -2.15 0.87
C ARG A 144 20.34 -2.73 0.75
N GLY A 145 21.26 -2.17 1.52
CA GLY A 145 22.65 -2.59 1.55
C GLY A 145 23.47 -2.10 0.34
N LYS A 146 24.69 -2.59 0.24
CA LYS A 146 25.57 -2.27 -0.90
C LYS A 146 25.07 -2.97 -2.16
N PRO A 147 25.04 -2.30 -3.33
CA PRO A 147 24.64 -2.95 -4.57
C PRO A 147 25.58 -4.10 -4.89
N LYS A 148 24.99 -5.24 -5.23
CA LYS A 148 25.69 -6.44 -5.69
C LYS A 148 25.25 -6.75 -7.10
N ALA A 149 26.20 -7.04 -7.97
CA ALA A 149 25.91 -7.40 -9.36
C ALA A 149 25.62 -8.91 -9.53
N ASP A 150 25.55 -9.67 -8.43
CA ASP A 150 25.31 -11.11 -8.45
C ASP A 150 23.96 -11.42 -9.14
N GLY A 151 23.98 -12.30 -10.13
CA GLY A 151 22.79 -12.74 -10.85
C GLY A 151 22.28 -11.78 -11.94
N LEU A 152 22.84 -10.58 -12.10
CA LEU A 152 22.39 -9.62 -13.11
C LEU A 152 22.75 -10.02 -14.56
N THR A 153 23.59 -11.02 -14.77
CA THR A 153 24.05 -11.50 -16.08
C THR A 153 23.39 -12.81 -16.49
N GLY A 154 22.37 -13.27 -15.76
CA GLY A 154 21.71 -14.54 -16.02
C GLY A 154 20.88 -14.51 -17.32
N GLU A 155 20.87 -15.63 -18.04
CA GLU A 155 20.12 -15.81 -19.28
C GLU A 155 18.62 -15.52 -19.12
N ALA A 156 18.06 -15.86 -17.95
CA ALA A 156 16.65 -15.60 -17.63
C ALA A 156 16.31 -14.09 -17.66
N ILE A 157 17.23 -13.25 -17.13
CA ILE A 157 17.06 -11.79 -17.17
C ILE A 157 17.11 -11.31 -18.63
N GLY A 158 18.04 -11.84 -19.42
CA GLY A 158 18.15 -11.52 -20.83
C GLY A 158 16.87 -11.82 -21.60
N ARG A 159 16.20 -12.94 -21.32
CA ARG A 159 14.91 -13.27 -21.94
C ARG A 159 13.82 -12.27 -21.57
N VAL A 160 13.65 -11.95 -20.28
CA VAL A 160 12.64 -10.96 -19.86
C VAL A 160 12.88 -9.60 -20.52
N LEU A 161 14.12 -9.12 -20.50
CA LEU A 161 14.46 -7.83 -21.12
C LEU A 161 14.26 -7.84 -22.63
N ALA A 162 14.55 -8.94 -23.33
CA ALA A 162 14.32 -9.08 -24.75
C ALA A 162 12.81 -8.98 -25.08
N VAL A 163 11.96 -9.66 -24.33
CA VAL A 163 10.51 -9.57 -24.47
C VAL A 163 10.02 -8.14 -24.28
N LEU A 164 10.46 -7.47 -23.23
CA LEU A 164 10.06 -6.09 -22.93
C LEU A 164 10.68 -5.05 -23.89
N ALA A 165 11.71 -5.40 -24.63
CA ALA A 165 12.29 -4.53 -25.65
C ALA A 165 11.40 -4.37 -26.90
N GLU A 166 10.46 -5.28 -27.13
CA GLU A 166 9.57 -5.26 -28.28
C GLU A 166 8.42 -4.27 -28.11
N GLU A 167 8.21 -3.39 -29.08
CA GLU A 167 7.16 -2.37 -29.04
C GLU A 167 5.74 -2.97 -28.99
N PRO A 168 5.40 -3.99 -29.82
CA PRO A 168 4.08 -4.64 -29.74
C PRO A 168 3.77 -5.20 -28.33
N VAL A 169 4.75 -5.83 -27.69
CA VAL A 169 4.61 -6.37 -26.31
C VAL A 169 4.27 -5.25 -25.33
N ARG A 170 5.02 -4.12 -25.38
CA ARG A 170 4.76 -2.98 -24.51
C ARG A 170 3.40 -2.34 -24.76
N LYS A 171 2.92 -2.29 -26.00
CA LYS A 171 1.58 -1.77 -26.34
C LYS A 171 0.47 -2.64 -25.75
N VAL A 172 0.60 -3.97 -25.91
CA VAL A 172 -0.37 -4.91 -25.34
C VAL A 172 -0.37 -4.84 -23.81
N PHE A 173 0.80 -4.87 -23.20
CA PHE A 173 0.95 -4.75 -21.75
C PHE A 173 0.37 -3.44 -21.19
N ALA A 174 0.63 -2.31 -21.84
CA ALA A 174 0.06 -1.02 -21.46
C ALA A 174 -1.48 -1.06 -21.51
N TYR A 175 -2.05 -1.61 -22.58
CA TYR A 175 -3.51 -1.77 -22.68
C TYR A 175 -4.08 -2.67 -21.57
N GLU A 176 -3.44 -3.82 -21.31
CA GLU A 176 -3.88 -4.74 -20.23
C GLU A 176 -3.83 -4.07 -18.86
N THR A 177 -2.80 -3.26 -18.57
CA THR A 177 -2.69 -2.55 -17.28
C THR A 177 -3.72 -1.45 -17.10
N GLU A 178 -4.17 -0.81 -18.18
CA GLU A 178 -5.23 0.19 -18.16
C GLU A 178 -6.64 -0.46 -18.07
N HIS A 179 -6.75 -1.74 -18.49
CA HIS A 179 -8.01 -2.49 -18.55
C HIS A 179 -7.89 -3.88 -17.89
N PRO A 180 -7.53 -3.95 -16.60
CA PRO A 180 -7.10 -5.18 -15.94
C PRO A 180 -8.17 -6.26 -15.81
N THR A 181 -9.44 -5.93 -16.02
CA THR A 181 -10.57 -6.87 -15.97
C THR A 181 -11.03 -7.38 -17.33
N GLU A 182 -10.44 -6.87 -18.42
CA GLU A 182 -10.82 -7.27 -19.77
C GLU A 182 -10.06 -8.55 -20.19
N PHE A 183 -10.77 -9.43 -20.90
CA PHE A 183 -10.16 -10.53 -21.62
C PHE A 183 -9.83 -10.13 -23.05
N LEU A 184 -8.62 -10.38 -23.49
CA LEU A 184 -8.14 -10.04 -24.82
C LEU A 184 -8.03 -11.26 -25.72
N THR A 185 -8.55 -11.16 -26.95
CA THR A 185 -8.16 -12.03 -28.04
C THR A 185 -7.10 -11.33 -28.89
N ALA A 186 -6.29 -12.07 -29.64
CA ALA A 186 -5.31 -11.49 -30.57
C ALA A 186 -5.95 -10.47 -31.54
N ALA A 187 -7.17 -10.76 -32.03
CA ALA A 187 -7.90 -9.86 -32.91
C ALA A 187 -8.35 -8.56 -32.21
N TYR A 188 -8.75 -8.66 -30.94
CA TYR A 188 -9.16 -7.48 -30.18
C TYR A 188 -7.95 -6.63 -29.77
N ALA A 189 -6.87 -7.27 -29.30
CA ALA A 189 -5.61 -6.61 -28.97
C ALA A 189 -5.01 -5.89 -30.19
N SER A 190 -4.99 -6.54 -31.36
CA SER A 190 -4.58 -5.94 -32.64
C SER A 190 -5.30 -4.61 -32.91
N LYS A 191 -6.63 -4.62 -32.81
CA LYS A 191 -7.46 -3.44 -33.05
C LYS A 191 -7.21 -2.32 -32.03
N LYS A 192 -7.06 -2.68 -30.75
CA LYS A 192 -6.89 -1.70 -29.67
C LYS A 192 -5.49 -1.11 -29.61
N CYS A 193 -4.47 -1.92 -29.87
CA CYS A 193 -3.06 -1.50 -29.80
C CYS A 193 -2.54 -0.96 -31.14
N GLY A 194 -3.31 -1.05 -32.24
CA GLY A 194 -2.90 -0.57 -33.56
C GLY A 194 -1.71 -1.34 -34.15
N ILE A 195 -1.68 -2.66 -33.94
CA ILE A 195 -0.66 -3.61 -34.43
C ILE A 195 -1.32 -4.68 -35.30
N SER A 196 -0.54 -5.46 -36.04
CA SER A 196 -1.09 -6.59 -36.80
C SER A 196 -1.62 -7.69 -35.86
N ARG A 197 -2.46 -8.60 -36.36
CA ARG A 197 -2.98 -9.72 -35.60
C ARG A 197 -1.86 -10.69 -35.19
N GLU A 198 -0.89 -10.91 -36.07
CA GLU A 198 0.26 -11.75 -35.80
C GLU A 198 1.14 -11.19 -34.69
N GLU A 199 1.43 -9.87 -34.74
CA GLU A 199 2.16 -9.17 -33.66
C GLU A 199 1.39 -9.22 -32.33
N ALA A 200 0.07 -9.10 -32.36
CA ALA A 200 -0.74 -9.17 -31.14
C ALA A 200 -0.75 -10.58 -30.53
N GLU A 201 -0.80 -11.61 -31.35
CA GLU A 201 -0.74 -13.02 -30.91
C GLU A 201 0.63 -13.33 -30.29
N ASP A 202 1.71 -12.99 -30.99
CA ASP A 202 3.09 -13.15 -30.51
C ASP A 202 3.34 -12.36 -29.21
N ALA A 203 2.85 -11.14 -29.12
CA ALA A 203 2.98 -10.30 -27.92
C ALA A 203 2.26 -10.91 -26.71
N LEU A 204 1.03 -11.42 -26.90
CA LEU A 204 0.26 -12.06 -25.84
C LEU A 204 0.92 -13.36 -25.37
N GLU A 205 1.48 -14.17 -26.27
CA GLU A 205 2.23 -15.38 -25.92
C GLU A 205 3.52 -15.05 -25.17
N LYS A 206 4.29 -14.05 -25.59
CA LYS A 206 5.49 -13.60 -24.90
C LYS A 206 5.21 -13.06 -23.49
N LEU A 207 4.10 -12.34 -23.30
CA LEU A 207 3.67 -11.90 -21.98
C LEU A 207 3.28 -13.09 -21.08
N THR A 208 2.70 -14.14 -21.66
CA THR A 208 2.44 -15.40 -20.95
C THR A 208 3.74 -16.09 -20.53
N ASP A 209 4.75 -16.14 -21.40
CA ASP A 209 6.03 -16.77 -21.10
C ASP A 209 6.80 -16.10 -19.95
N ILE A 210 6.57 -14.83 -19.73
CA ILE A 210 7.12 -14.09 -18.57
C ILE A 210 6.11 -13.97 -17.42
N HIS A 211 5.01 -14.73 -17.46
CA HIS A 211 3.99 -14.82 -16.40
C HIS A 211 3.29 -13.52 -16.05
N VAL A 212 3.08 -12.64 -17.02
CA VAL A 212 2.39 -11.35 -16.83
C VAL A 212 0.91 -11.46 -17.13
N ASN A 213 0.55 -12.32 -18.07
CA ASN A 213 -0.82 -12.69 -18.35
C ASN A 213 -0.97 -14.22 -18.41
N TYR A 214 -2.19 -14.69 -18.49
CA TYR A 214 -2.48 -16.12 -18.63
C TYR A 214 -3.55 -16.36 -19.71
N PRO A 215 -3.37 -17.42 -20.52
CA PRO A 215 -4.34 -17.79 -21.53
C PRO A 215 -5.50 -18.57 -20.92
N LYS A 216 -6.68 -18.42 -21.49
CA LYS A 216 -7.88 -19.21 -21.21
C LYS A 216 -8.56 -19.58 -22.51
N ASP A 217 -8.79 -20.86 -22.72
CA ASP A 217 -9.58 -21.32 -23.86
C ASP A 217 -11.06 -21.28 -23.48
N VAL A 218 -11.84 -20.58 -24.27
CA VAL A 218 -13.30 -20.47 -24.15
C VAL A 218 -13.94 -21.12 -25.37
N MET A 219 -14.77 -22.13 -25.15
CA MET A 219 -15.52 -22.75 -26.23
C MET A 219 -16.64 -21.82 -26.69
N VAL A 220 -16.56 -21.33 -27.91
CA VAL A 220 -17.56 -20.47 -28.52
C VAL A 220 -18.63 -21.31 -29.25
N ASP A 221 -18.21 -22.47 -29.76
CA ASP A 221 -19.07 -23.50 -30.36
C ASP A 221 -18.48 -24.89 -30.03
N GLU A 222 -19.21 -26.00 -30.29
CA GLU A 222 -18.81 -27.36 -29.89
C GLU A 222 -17.39 -27.76 -30.34
N ASP A 223 -16.89 -27.18 -31.45
CA ASP A 223 -15.56 -27.46 -32.02
C ASP A 223 -14.66 -26.24 -32.21
N MET A 224 -14.97 -25.07 -31.60
CA MET A 224 -14.26 -23.82 -31.84
C MET A 224 -13.75 -23.17 -30.55
N PRO A 225 -12.56 -23.55 -30.06
CA PRO A 225 -11.94 -22.89 -28.93
C PRO A 225 -11.45 -21.49 -29.34
N LEU A 226 -11.80 -20.49 -28.54
CA LEU A 226 -11.28 -19.14 -28.64
C LEU A 226 -10.26 -18.91 -27.53
N LYS A 227 -9.02 -18.68 -27.90
CA LYS A 227 -7.95 -18.34 -26.94
C LYS A 227 -8.09 -16.88 -26.50
N MET A 228 -8.27 -16.67 -25.23
CA MET A 228 -8.37 -15.37 -24.60
C MET A 228 -7.26 -15.22 -23.56
N TYR A 229 -6.82 -14.00 -23.31
CA TYR A 229 -5.77 -13.68 -22.34
C TYR A 229 -6.28 -12.66 -21.34
N SER A 230 -5.80 -12.73 -20.14
CA SER A 230 -6.13 -11.79 -19.06
C SER A 230 -4.88 -11.49 -18.28
N LEU A 231 -4.75 -10.23 -17.87
CA LEU A 231 -3.66 -9.80 -17.01
C LEU A 231 -3.66 -10.61 -15.71
N ASP A 232 -2.49 -11.03 -15.26
CA ASP A 232 -2.35 -11.62 -13.93
C ASP A 232 -2.52 -10.55 -12.85
N SER A 233 -3.19 -10.91 -11.76
CA SER A 233 -3.33 -10.03 -10.58
C SER A 233 -2.11 -10.10 -9.64
N GLY A 234 -1.08 -10.84 -10.04
CA GLY A 234 0.11 -11.10 -9.23
C GLY A 234 1.13 -9.96 -9.21
N GLU A 235 2.11 -10.12 -8.33
CA GLU A 235 3.19 -9.14 -8.12
C GLU A 235 4.05 -8.90 -9.38
N LEU A 236 4.14 -9.90 -10.28
CA LEU A 236 4.99 -9.82 -11.48
C LEU A 236 4.57 -8.70 -12.42
N VAL A 237 3.28 -8.42 -12.55
CA VAL A 237 2.76 -7.28 -13.32
C VAL A 237 3.36 -5.97 -12.82
N MET A 238 3.41 -5.79 -11.49
CA MET A 238 3.99 -4.61 -10.88
C MET A 238 5.49 -4.51 -11.12
N TYR A 239 6.23 -5.62 -11.06
CA TYR A 239 7.66 -5.60 -11.38
C TYR A 239 7.91 -5.21 -12.84
N VAL A 240 7.14 -5.75 -13.80
CA VAL A 240 7.27 -5.37 -15.21
C VAL A 240 6.92 -3.90 -15.42
N LEU A 241 5.84 -3.42 -14.81
CA LEU A 241 5.47 -2.01 -14.87
C LEU A 241 6.59 -1.11 -14.33
N MET A 242 7.20 -1.47 -13.20
CA MET A 242 8.31 -0.71 -12.60
C MET A 242 9.56 -0.71 -13.50
N ILE A 243 9.89 -1.85 -14.12
CA ILE A 243 11.00 -1.93 -15.09
C ILE A 243 10.75 -0.97 -16.27
N LEU A 244 9.56 -1.02 -16.86
CA LEU A 244 9.23 -0.19 -18.03
C LEU A 244 9.17 1.30 -17.66
N LYS A 245 8.58 1.65 -16.52
CA LYS A 245 8.58 3.04 -16.03
C LYS A 245 10.00 3.53 -15.73
N THR A 246 10.84 2.70 -15.13
CA THR A 246 12.25 3.05 -14.88
C THR A 246 13.02 3.21 -16.21
N ALA A 247 12.80 2.33 -17.18
CA ALA A 247 13.41 2.45 -18.51
C ALA A 247 12.95 3.73 -19.23
N LYS A 248 11.66 4.10 -19.11
CA LYS A 248 11.14 5.37 -19.62
C LYS A 248 11.86 6.55 -18.97
N LEU A 249 11.98 6.56 -17.63
CA LEU A 249 12.72 7.60 -16.91
C LEU A 249 14.16 7.76 -17.42
N MET A 250 14.82 6.64 -17.73
CA MET A 250 16.19 6.67 -18.29
C MET A 250 16.22 7.19 -19.73
N ALA A 251 15.20 6.87 -20.54
CA ALA A 251 15.09 7.30 -21.93
C ALA A 251 14.74 8.80 -22.05
N ASP A 252 13.83 9.26 -21.20
CA ASP A 252 13.36 10.66 -21.18
C ASP A 252 14.31 11.58 -20.40
N HIS A 253 15.52 11.11 -20.09
CA HIS A 253 16.49 11.78 -19.23
C HIS A 253 16.98 13.11 -19.82
N GLU A 254 16.20 14.16 -19.64
CA GLU A 254 16.66 15.54 -19.73
C GLU A 254 17.13 16.01 -18.35
N GLN A 255 18.31 16.62 -18.30
CA GLN A 255 19.23 16.90 -17.21
C GLN A 255 18.72 17.65 -15.96
N HIS A 256 17.58 17.34 -15.41
CA HIS A 256 17.06 18.00 -14.20
C HIS A 256 16.79 17.03 -13.06
N TYR A 257 17.79 16.74 -12.23
CA TYR A 257 17.54 16.01 -10.98
C TYR A 257 17.98 16.80 -9.77
N TYR A 258 17.17 16.64 -8.73
CA TYR A 258 17.54 17.05 -7.39
C TYR A 258 18.23 15.86 -6.73
N ASN A 259 19.57 15.96 -6.57
CA ASN A 259 20.36 14.84 -6.07
C ASN A 259 20.93 15.20 -4.71
N TYR A 260 20.48 14.54 -3.64
CA TYR A 260 21.11 14.64 -2.34
C TYR A 260 21.89 13.36 -2.02
N ARG A 261 23.17 13.49 -1.72
CA ARG A 261 24.03 12.42 -1.26
C ARG A 261 24.25 12.56 0.24
N GLY A 262 23.68 11.67 1.05
CA GLY A 262 23.67 11.72 2.51
C GLY A 262 25.02 11.46 3.22
N SER A 263 26.07 11.13 2.48
CA SER A 263 27.45 11.10 2.98
C SER A 263 28.45 11.14 1.83
N TYR A 264 29.65 11.66 2.09
CA TYR A 264 30.75 11.78 1.12
C TYR A 264 31.24 10.45 0.53
N ASN A 265 30.80 9.32 1.08
CA ASN A 265 31.08 7.99 0.56
C ASN A 265 29.84 7.46 -0.19
N SER A 266 29.64 7.93 -1.43
CA SER A 266 28.59 7.37 -2.28
C SER A 266 28.85 5.87 -2.51
N LEU A 267 27.77 5.08 -2.62
CA LEU A 267 27.81 3.64 -2.97
C LEU A 267 28.67 3.31 -4.19
N TRP A 268 28.95 4.31 -5.04
CA TRP A 268 29.59 4.20 -6.35
C TRP A 268 31.01 4.76 -6.42
N MET A 269 31.55 5.32 -5.33
CA MET A 269 32.86 5.96 -5.31
C MET A 269 33.90 5.19 -4.48
N LYS A 270 33.96 3.88 -4.59
CA LYS A 270 35.14 3.12 -4.18
C LYS A 270 35.49 2.11 -5.24
#